data_9cf7a3910c2c3fc8e4011f28924ae6e4
#
_entry.id   9cf7a3910c2c3fc8e4011f28924ae6e4
#
_cell.length_a   1.000
_cell.length_b   1.000
_cell.length_c   1.000
_cell.angle_alpha   90.00
_cell.angle_beta   90.00
_cell.angle_gamma   90.00
#
_symmetry.space_group_name_H-M   'P 1'
#
loop_
_entity.id
_entity.type
_entity.pdbx_description
1 polymer ?
#
loop_
_entity_poly.entity_id
_entity_poly.type
_entity_poly.pdbx_seq_one_letter_code
_entity_poly.pdbx_strand_id
1 'polypeptide(L)'
;MKKLCFVFGALVAVSGAASADNIMNGNPFYSPAKGRFYNILTPIKLDTKFEQFYMSDEFGYGITDNLSVMIATTGSYDSSDNPQFGKWAWNNLELGMDWSVSNNPDSMADIYASVKQIYNTRQHLETVAYNWTLGTRVGRMESDWTLAGVVELDYLNDDVSDYDYDTWAMTVGVMGQKLLNTNWNLVASLNFNFDLYKEYYDGEELIFEFGVNYNVSKTKYLGLYVSKDVVHSFDDAPVNFKFQFGADF
;
A
#
# COMPACT_ATOMS: atom_id res chain seq x y z
N MET A 1 1.00 -12.81 24.57
CA MET A 1 0.74 -11.87 23.50
C MET A 1 1.35 -10.46 23.66
N LYS A 2 1.89 -10.04 24.80
CA LYS A 2 2.53 -8.72 24.99
C LYS A 2 3.99 -8.61 24.46
N LYS A 3 4.56 -9.65 23.88
CA LYS A 3 5.97 -9.70 23.45
C LYS A 3 6.19 -9.57 21.93
N LEU A 4 5.14 -9.62 21.12
CA LEU A 4 5.27 -9.53 19.65
C LEU A 4 5.36 -8.07 19.13
N CYS A 5 4.75 -7.12 19.83
CA CYS A 5 4.80 -5.70 19.42
C CYS A 5 6.19 -5.04 19.59
N PHE A 6 7.11 -5.65 20.32
CA PHE A 6 8.44 -5.08 20.58
C PHE A 6 9.51 -5.48 19.58
N VAL A 7 9.27 -6.50 18.76
CA VAL A 7 10.29 -7.00 17.80
C VAL A 7 10.34 -6.16 16.53
N PHE A 8 9.24 -5.56 16.11
CA PHE A 8 9.21 -4.72 14.89
C PHE A 8 9.82 -3.32 15.07
N GLY A 9 9.84 -2.78 16.26
CA GLY A 9 10.40 -1.44 16.52
C GLY A 9 11.94 -1.36 16.55
N ALA A 10 12.65 -2.48 16.62
CA ALA A 10 14.10 -2.50 16.83
C ALA A 10 14.94 -2.56 15.53
N LEU A 11 14.33 -2.81 14.37
CA LEU A 11 15.03 -2.93 13.07
C LEU A 11 15.33 -1.59 12.38
N VAL A 12 14.86 -0.47 12.92
CA VAL A 12 14.99 0.88 12.32
C VAL A 12 16.41 1.50 12.46
N ALA A 13 17.36 0.82 13.05
CA ALA A 13 18.62 1.46 13.50
C ALA A 13 19.88 1.18 12.68
N VAL A 14 19.80 0.59 11.48
CA VAL A 14 21.01 0.36 10.67
C VAL A 14 21.06 1.34 9.49
N SER A 15 21.81 2.42 9.62
CA SER A 15 22.02 3.42 8.57
C SER A 15 23.17 3.01 7.66
N GLY A 16 22.89 2.58 6.44
CA GLY A 16 23.86 2.51 5.34
C GLY A 16 23.79 3.76 4.44
N ALA A 17 24.87 4.13 3.80
CA ALA A 17 24.91 5.27 2.90
C ALA A 17 24.11 4.97 1.61
N ALA A 18 23.03 5.70 1.37
CA ALA A 18 22.18 5.54 0.19
C ALA A 18 22.70 6.29 -1.03
N SER A 19 22.48 5.73 -2.22
CA SER A 19 22.53 6.44 -3.49
C SER A 19 21.44 7.50 -3.58
N ALA A 20 21.75 8.67 -4.15
CA ALA A 20 20.96 9.89 -3.98
C ALA A 20 19.73 10.03 -4.88
N ASP A 21 19.48 9.09 -5.79
CA ASP A 21 18.64 9.34 -6.97
C ASP A 21 17.27 8.64 -6.96
N ASN A 22 16.99 7.76 -6.01
CA ASN A 22 15.71 7.07 -5.92
C ASN A 22 15.14 7.21 -4.49
N ILE A 23 14.33 8.24 -4.28
CA ILE A 23 13.76 8.53 -2.96
C ILE A 23 12.39 7.85 -2.87
N MET A 24 12.23 7.00 -1.86
CA MET A 24 11.03 6.19 -1.61
C MET A 24 9.74 7.00 -1.36
N ASN A 25 9.79 8.23 -1.02
CA ASN A 25 8.75 9.10 -0.47
C ASN A 25 7.53 9.35 -1.39
N GLY A 26 6.91 8.29 -1.88
CA GLY A 26 5.74 8.37 -2.77
C GLY A 26 6.07 8.38 -4.26
N ASN A 27 7.32 8.05 -4.63
CA ASN A 27 7.67 7.80 -6.02
C ASN A 27 7.01 6.50 -6.50
N PRO A 28 6.13 6.53 -7.52
CA PRO A 28 5.43 5.33 -8.00
C PRO A 28 6.36 4.26 -8.57
N PHE A 29 7.56 4.62 -9.02
CA PHE A 29 8.58 3.69 -9.54
C PHE A 29 9.72 3.44 -8.57
N TYR A 30 9.49 3.67 -7.27
CA TYR A 30 10.51 3.33 -6.29
C TYR A 30 10.74 1.83 -6.26
N SER A 31 11.99 1.42 -6.40
CA SER A 31 12.46 0.08 -6.14
C SER A 31 13.81 0.17 -5.39
N PRO A 32 14.00 -0.58 -4.31
CA PRO A 32 15.25 -0.55 -3.59
C PRO A 32 16.38 -1.09 -4.48
N ALA A 33 17.54 -0.46 -4.43
CA ALA A 33 18.73 -0.94 -5.15
C ALA A 33 19.13 -2.33 -4.64
N LYS A 34 19.88 -3.08 -5.44
CA LYS A 34 20.38 -4.40 -5.07
C LYS A 34 21.03 -4.42 -3.69
N GLY A 35 20.59 -5.33 -2.83
CA GLY A 35 21.11 -5.51 -1.48
C GLY A 35 20.60 -4.47 -0.47
N ARG A 36 19.70 -3.57 -0.87
CA ARG A 36 19.08 -2.57 0.00
C ARG A 36 17.73 -3.06 0.50
N PHE A 37 17.38 -2.57 1.69
CA PHE A 37 16.08 -2.80 2.30
C PHE A 37 15.31 -1.49 2.40
N TYR A 38 13.99 -1.59 2.37
CA TYR A 38 13.13 -0.49 2.80
C TYR A 38 12.06 -0.98 3.77
N ASN A 39 11.53 -0.05 4.53
CA ASN A 39 10.36 -0.29 5.37
C ASN A 39 9.40 0.91 5.27
N ILE A 40 8.12 0.62 5.11
CA ILE A 40 7.04 1.60 5.15
C ILE A 40 6.09 1.19 6.26
N LEU A 41 6.08 1.95 7.34
CA LEU A 41 5.18 1.77 8.46
C LEU A 41 4.05 2.79 8.39
N THR A 42 2.81 2.32 8.40
CA THR A 42 1.61 3.14 8.58
C THR A 42 1.03 2.81 9.96
N PRO A 43 1.48 3.50 11.02
CA PRO A 43 1.06 3.19 12.38
C PRO A 43 -0.40 3.54 12.64
N ILE A 44 -0.97 4.44 11.86
CA ILE A 44 -2.35 4.88 12.00
C ILE A 44 -2.93 5.19 10.63
N LYS A 45 -4.06 4.55 10.32
CA LYS A 45 -5.03 4.97 9.32
C LYS A 45 -6.39 5.02 10.01
N LEU A 46 -7.05 6.17 9.99
CA LEU A 46 -8.35 6.40 10.61
C LEU A 46 -9.34 6.84 9.54
N ASP A 47 -10.60 6.52 9.76
CA ASP A 47 -11.71 7.15 9.04
C ASP A 47 -12.32 8.30 9.85
N THR A 48 -13.17 9.09 9.21
CA THR A 48 -13.88 10.20 9.87
C THR A 48 -14.93 9.76 10.90
N LYS A 49 -15.30 8.50 10.93
CA LYS A 49 -16.20 7.93 11.94
C LYS A 49 -15.45 7.52 13.21
N PHE A 50 -14.11 7.39 13.11
CA PHE A 50 -13.19 6.98 14.20
C PHE A 50 -13.56 5.63 14.84
N GLU A 51 -14.26 4.78 14.12
CA GLU A 51 -14.67 3.46 14.60
C GLU A 51 -13.60 2.40 14.36
N GLN A 52 -12.83 2.56 13.29
CA GLN A 52 -11.78 1.61 12.92
C GLN A 52 -10.44 2.29 12.74
N PHE A 53 -9.42 1.63 13.28
CA PHE A 53 -8.02 2.03 13.16
C PHE A 53 -7.27 0.90 12.45
N TYR A 54 -6.52 1.24 11.42
CA TYR A 54 -5.67 0.29 10.71
C TYR A 54 -4.21 0.63 10.93
N MET A 55 -3.40 -0.41 11.01
CA MET A 55 -1.94 -0.33 11.01
C MET A 55 -1.42 -1.24 9.93
N SER A 56 -0.44 -0.79 9.15
CA SER A 56 0.25 -1.66 8.19
C SER A 56 1.75 -1.47 8.28
N ASP A 57 2.47 -2.53 7.98
CA ASP A 57 3.92 -2.56 7.88
C ASP A 57 4.30 -3.30 6.60
N GLU A 58 5.13 -2.67 5.80
CA GLU A 58 5.65 -3.21 4.56
C GLU A 58 7.18 -3.17 4.61
N PHE A 59 7.79 -4.29 4.29
CA PHE A 59 9.23 -4.45 4.25
C PHE A 59 9.64 -5.02 2.89
N GLY A 60 10.57 -4.37 2.21
CA GLY A 60 11.05 -4.83 0.90
C GLY A 60 12.55 -4.95 0.80
N TYR A 61 13.00 -5.70 -0.20
CA TYR A 61 14.41 -5.99 -0.47
C TYR A 61 14.71 -6.02 -1.96
N GLY A 62 15.75 -5.31 -2.38
CA GLY A 62 16.27 -5.35 -3.74
C GLY A 62 17.12 -6.59 -4.00
N ILE A 63 16.60 -7.53 -4.80
CA ILE A 63 17.34 -8.73 -5.24
C ILE A 63 18.35 -8.38 -6.30
N THR A 64 17.93 -7.57 -7.27
CA THR A 64 18.76 -6.98 -8.32
C THR A 64 18.43 -5.49 -8.43
N ASP A 65 19.10 -4.76 -9.32
CA ASP A 65 18.78 -3.37 -9.59
C ASP A 65 17.40 -3.18 -10.26
N ASN A 66 16.79 -4.26 -10.76
CA ASN A 66 15.51 -4.23 -11.46
C ASN A 66 14.45 -5.12 -10.82
N LEU A 67 14.78 -5.87 -9.78
CA LEU A 67 13.84 -6.80 -9.14
C LEU A 67 13.89 -6.63 -7.64
N SER A 68 12.74 -6.35 -7.05
CA SER A 68 12.54 -6.35 -5.60
C SER A 68 11.43 -7.30 -5.17
N VAL A 69 11.47 -7.68 -3.91
CA VAL A 69 10.42 -8.44 -3.24
C VAL A 69 9.96 -7.70 -2.00
N MET A 70 8.72 -7.93 -1.60
CA MET A 70 8.17 -7.32 -0.40
C MET A 70 7.35 -8.31 0.41
N ILE A 71 7.25 -8.03 1.70
CA ILE A 71 6.31 -8.62 2.63
C ILE A 71 5.55 -7.50 3.32
N ALA A 72 4.23 -7.59 3.37
CA ALA A 72 3.40 -6.60 4.04
C ALA A 72 2.37 -7.27 4.93
N THR A 73 1.93 -6.55 5.95
CA THR A 73 0.89 -7.02 6.86
C THR A 73 0.02 -5.86 7.32
N THR A 74 -1.24 -6.13 7.57
CA THR A 74 -2.19 -5.15 8.10
C THR A 74 -2.90 -5.72 9.32
N GLY A 75 -3.00 -4.90 10.36
CA GLY A 75 -3.83 -5.14 11.53
C GLY A 75 -4.86 -4.04 11.69
N SER A 76 -5.95 -4.34 12.39
CA SER A 76 -6.98 -3.36 12.72
C SER A 76 -7.36 -3.40 14.18
N TYR A 77 -7.91 -2.27 14.65
CA TYR A 77 -8.56 -2.14 15.94
C TYR A 77 -9.96 -1.57 15.72
N ASP A 78 -10.97 -2.26 16.26
CA ASP A 78 -12.35 -1.85 16.21
C ASP A 78 -12.73 -1.31 17.61
N SER A 79 -13.11 -0.03 17.66
CA SER A 79 -13.49 0.66 18.89
C SER A 79 -14.99 0.60 19.18
N SER A 80 -15.79 -0.01 18.31
CA SER A 80 -17.26 -0.12 18.51
C SER A 80 -17.61 -0.88 19.80
N ASP A 81 -18.78 -0.59 20.35
CA ASP A 81 -19.26 -1.21 21.60
C ASP A 81 -19.53 -2.73 21.43
N ASN A 82 -19.68 -3.18 20.20
CA ASN A 82 -19.93 -4.58 19.87
C ASN A 82 -19.06 -5.04 18.70
N PRO A 83 -17.71 -5.11 18.87
CA PRO A 83 -16.79 -5.43 17.80
C PRO A 83 -17.06 -6.83 17.29
N GLN A 84 -17.44 -6.91 16.02
CA GLN A 84 -17.72 -8.21 15.38
C GLN A 84 -16.50 -9.14 15.40
N PHE A 85 -15.28 -8.61 15.41
CA PHE A 85 -14.03 -9.35 15.24
C PHE A 85 -13.08 -9.27 16.45
N GLY A 86 -13.53 -8.72 17.59
CA GLY A 86 -12.66 -8.42 18.71
C GLY A 86 -11.92 -7.08 18.52
N LYS A 87 -11.37 -6.55 19.61
CA LYS A 87 -10.76 -5.22 19.59
C LYS A 87 -9.48 -5.12 18.74
N TRP A 88 -8.77 -6.23 18.54
CA TRP A 88 -7.57 -6.29 17.73
C TRP A 88 -7.64 -7.48 16.78
N ALA A 89 -7.39 -7.23 15.52
CA ALA A 89 -7.38 -8.22 14.46
C ALA A 89 -6.09 -8.12 13.63
N TRP A 90 -5.52 -9.25 13.26
CA TRP A 90 -4.51 -9.34 12.21
C TRP A 90 -5.23 -9.73 10.92
N ASN A 91 -5.23 -8.84 9.94
CA ASN A 91 -6.13 -8.99 8.79
C ASN A 91 -5.51 -9.76 7.63
N ASN A 92 -4.22 -9.54 7.38
CA ASN A 92 -3.57 -10.19 6.24
C ASN A 92 -2.05 -10.28 6.36
N LEU A 93 -1.49 -11.15 5.51
CA LEU A 93 -0.08 -11.22 5.16
C LEU A 93 0.02 -11.20 3.63
N GLU A 94 0.83 -10.32 3.08
CA GLU A 94 1.05 -10.18 1.65
C GLU A 94 2.51 -10.44 1.30
N LEU A 95 2.73 -11.17 0.21
CA LEU A 95 4.04 -11.36 -0.41
C LEU A 95 3.97 -10.83 -1.83
N GLY A 96 4.91 -9.99 -2.22
CA GLY A 96 4.91 -9.39 -3.54
C GLY A 96 6.30 -9.30 -4.16
N MET A 97 6.29 -9.01 -5.44
CA MET A 97 7.47 -8.73 -6.24
C MET A 97 7.19 -7.58 -7.21
N ASP A 98 8.20 -6.81 -7.48
CA ASP A 98 8.18 -5.72 -8.44
C ASP A 98 9.40 -5.84 -9.37
N TRP A 99 9.16 -5.79 -10.67
CA TRP A 99 10.18 -5.88 -11.71
C TRP A 99 10.15 -4.64 -12.60
N SER A 100 11.20 -3.82 -12.52
CA SER A 100 11.42 -2.69 -13.41
C SER A 100 11.80 -3.19 -14.80
N VAL A 101 10.85 -3.07 -15.72
CA VAL A 101 11.06 -3.45 -17.14
C VAL A 101 11.83 -2.36 -17.88
N SER A 102 11.60 -1.09 -17.53
CA SER A 102 12.31 0.06 -18.06
C SER A 102 12.58 1.09 -16.97
N ASN A 103 13.84 1.44 -16.79
CA ASN A 103 14.32 2.50 -15.90
C ASN A 103 14.69 3.78 -16.67
N ASN A 104 14.30 3.90 -17.95
CA ASN A 104 14.50 5.13 -18.70
C ASN A 104 13.52 6.21 -18.18
N PRO A 105 14.00 7.35 -17.69
CA PRO A 105 13.13 8.41 -17.14
C PRO A 105 12.03 8.88 -18.10
N ASP A 106 12.28 8.85 -19.40
CA ASP A 106 11.28 9.22 -20.42
C ASP A 106 10.21 8.15 -20.64
N SER A 107 10.47 6.91 -20.21
CA SER A 107 9.58 5.76 -20.43
C SER A 107 9.77 4.71 -19.34
N MET A 108 9.43 5.09 -18.11
CA MET A 108 9.45 4.18 -16.96
C MET A 108 8.37 3.11 -17.12
N ALA A 109 8.70 1.87 -16.78
CA ALA A 109 7.72 0.79 -16.76
C ALA A 109 8.12 -0.28 -15.75
N ASP A 110 7.16 -0.77 -14.98
CA ASP A 110 7.31 -1.93 -14.13
C ASP A 110 6.11 -2.89 -14.22
N ILE A 111 6.33 -4.11 -13.77
CA ILE A 111 5.32 -5.14 -13.58
C ILE A 111 5.45 -5.63 -12.15
N TYR A 112 4.35 -5.69 -11.43
CA TYR A 112 4.32 -6.21 -10.08
C TYR A 112 3.27 -7.30 -9.92
N ALA A 113 3.52 -8.20 -8.99
CA ALA A 113 2.57 -9.23 -8.61
C ALA A 113 2.63 -9.46 -7.11
N SER A 114 1.49 -9.77 -6.51
CA SER A 114 1.44 -10.18 -5.11
C SER A 114 0.41 -11.26 -4.85
N VAL A 115 0.57 -11.94 -3.72
CA VAL A 115 -0.45 -12.79 -3.11
C VAL A 115 -0.66 -12.32 -1.68
N LYS A 116 -1.90 -12.03 -1.35
CA LYS A 116 -2.35 -11.61 -0.03
C LYS A 116 -3.21 -12.69 0.59
N GLN A 117 -2.74 -13.26 1.69
CA GLN A 117 -3.49 -14.19 2.51
C GLN A 117 -4.33 -13.40 3.51
N ILE A 118 -5.65 -13.57 3.47
CA ILE A 118 -6.61 -12.87 4.33
C ILE A 118 -7.02 -13.80 5.48
N TYR A 119 -7.07 -13.29 6.70
CA TYR A 119 -7.35 -14.07 7.91
C TYR A 119 -8.70 -13.72 8.52
N ASN A 120 -9.41 -14.75 8.97
CA ASN A 120 -10.51 -14.58 9.91
C ASN A 120 -9.96 -14.61 11.35
N THR A 121 -9.78 -13.47 11.93
CA THR A 121 -9.24 -13.34 13.29
C THR A 121 -10.20 -13.74 14.40
N ARG A 122 -11.49 -13.95 14.10
CA ARG A 122 -12.44 -14.54 15.05
C ARG A 122 -12.14 -16.00 15.41
N GLN A 123 -11.56 -16.73 14.47
CA GLN A 123 -11.41 -18.19 14.55
C GLN A 123 -9.93 -18.63 14.51
N HIS A 124 -9.07 -17.98 15.31
CA HIS A 124 -7.68 -18.46 15.51
C HIS A 124 -6.74 -18.30 14.29
N LEU A 125 -6.77 -17.19 13.57
CA LEU A 125 -5.93 -16.93 12.40
C LEU A 125 -6.17 -17.94 11.26
N GLU A 126 -7.39 -18.36 11.09
CA GLU A 126 -7.77 -19.20 9.98
C GLU A 126 -7.75 -18.38 8.67
N THR A 127 -7.13 -18.92 7.64
CA THR A 127 -7.16 -18.31 6.31
C THR A 127 -8.56 -18.42 5.74
N VAL A 128 -9.09 -17.30 5.26
CA VAL A 128 -10.43 -17.23 4.69
C VAL A 128 -10.43 -16.94 3.21
N ALA A 129 -9.38 -16.26 2.70
CA ALA A 129 -9.27 -15.95 1.30
C ALA A 129 -7.83 -15.70 0.87
N TYR A 130 -7.59 -15.79 -0.43
CA TYR A 130 -6.37 -15.32 -1.09
C TYR A 130 -6.74 -14.29 -2.15
N ASN A 131 -6.07 -13.14 -2.13
CA ASN A 131 -6.12 -12.17 -3.22
C ASN A 131 -4.82 -12.24 -4.01
N TRP A 132 -4.92 -12.49 -5.31
CA TRP A 132 -3.82 -12.50 -6.25
C TRP A 132 -3.88 -11.22 -7.07
N THR A 133 -2.80 -10.47 -7.07
CA THR A 133 -2.70 -9.21 -7.80
C THR A 133 -1.64 -9.33 -8.88
N LEU A 134 -1.96 -8.82 -10.06
CA LEU A 134 -1.03 -8.60 -11.16
C LEU A 134 -1.23 -7.19 -11.70
N GLY A 135 -0.19 -6.38 -11.70
CA GLY A 135 -0.29 -5.00 -12.14
C GLY A 135 0.90 -4.55 -12.97
N THR A 136 0.71 -3.41 -13.60
CA THR A 136 1.76 -2.68 -14.31
C THR A 136 1.62 -1.18 -14.09
N ARG A 137 2.75 -0.50 -14.00
CA ARG A 137 2.86 0.95 -14.00
C ARG A 137 3.67 1.38 -15.20
N VAL A 138 3.21 2.42 -15.88
CA VAL A 138 3.91 3.05 -17.00
C VAL A 138 3.89 4.55 -16.84
N GLY A 139 5.00 5.22 -17.14
CA GLY A 139 5.02 6.66 -16.92
C GLY A 139 6.34 7.32 -17.24
N ARG A 140 6.54 8.48 -16.62
CA ARG A 140 7.68 9.35 -16.85
C ARG A 140 8.17 9.95 -15.54
N MET A 141 9.48 10.10 -15.42
CA MET A 141 10.13 10.74 -14.30
C MET A 141 11.00 11.91 -14.80
N GLU A 142 10.75 13.08 -14.25
CA GLU A 142 11.55 14.30 -14.44
C GLU A 142 12.31 14.64 -13.16
N SER A 143 13.12 15.68 -13.20
CA SER A 143 13.95 16.05 -12.04
C SER A 143 13.15 16.38 -10.77
N ASP A 144 11.91 16.84 -10.91
CA ASP A 144 11.09 17.33 -9.79
C ASP A 144 9.66 16.78 -9.79
N TRP A 145 9.31 15.89 -10.72
CA TRP A 145 8.04 15.19 -10.71
C TRP A 145 8.13 13.79 -11.33
N THR A 146 7.24 12.92 -10.90
CA THR A 146 7.03 11.58 -11.47
C THR A 146 5.53 11.39 -11.69
N LEU A 147 5.16 10.83 -12.82
CA LEU A 147 3.77 10.49 -13.14
C LEU A 147 3.72 9.07 -13.67
N ALA A 148 2.77 8.26 -13.17
CA ALA A 148 2.53 6.90 -13.62
C ALA A 148 1.04 6.68 -13.87
N GLY A 149 0.71 5.99 -14.96
CA GLY A 149 -0.54 5.28 -15.14
C GLY A 149 -0.43 3.87 -14.57
N VAL A 150 -1.49 3.38 -13.98
CA VAL A 150 -1.58 2.07 -13.32
C VAL A 150 -2.71 1.26 -13.95
N VAL A 151 -2.46 -0.02 -14.18
CA VAL A 151 -3.49 -1.04 -14.44
C VAL A 151 -3.18 -2.24 -13.57
N GLU A 152 -4.18 -2.69 -12.81
CA GLU A 152 -4.06 -3.82 -11.89
C GLU A 152 -5.26 -4.75 -12.06
N LEU A 153 -5.02 -6.04 -12.01
CA LEU A 153 -6.02 -7.08 -12.02
C LEU A 153 -5.90 -7.88 -10.73
N ASP A 154 -7.00 -7.98 -10.01
CA ASP A 154 -7.12 -8.73 -8.78
C ASP A 154 -8.03 -9.94 -8.97
N TYR A 155 -7.63 -11.07 -8.40
CA TYR A 155 -8.43 -12.28 -8.29
C TYR A 155 -8.54 -12.66 -6.82
N LEU A 156 -9.75 -12.54 -6.27
CA LEU A 156 -10.07 -12.96 -4.92
C LEU A 156 -10.69 -14.37 -4.98
N ASN A 157 -10.02 -15.31 -4.32
CA ASN A 157 -10.54 -16.64 -4.06
C ASN A 157 -10.97 -16.72 -2.59
N ASP A 158 -12.26 -16.92 -2.35
CA ASP A 158 -12.86 -17.04 -1.03
C ASP A 158 -13.25 -18.50 -0.75
N ASP A 159 -12.42 -19.18 0.04
CA ASP A 159 -12.59 -20.61 0.38
C ASP A 159 -13.54 -20.86 1.57
N VAL A 160 -14.10 -19.82 2.21
CA VAL A 160 -14.75 -19.94 3.54
C VAL A 160 -16.24 -19.73 3.55
N SER A 161 -16.80 -19.12 2.56
CA SER A 161 -18.26 -19.05 2.43
C SER A 161 -18.80 -20.37 1.90
N ASP A 162 -19.94 -20.84 2.41
CA ASP A 162 -20.74 -21.91 1.78
C ASP A 162 -21.13 -21.56 0.33
N TYR A 163 -20.64 -20.44 -0.16
CA TYR A 163 -20.76 -19.85 -1.46
C TYR A 163 -19.35 -19.58 -1.99
N ASP A 164 -18.94 -20.35 -2.95
CA ASP A 164 -17.68 -20.27 -3.69
C ASP A 164 -17.66 -18.95 -4.52
N TYR A 165 -17.21 -17.84 -3.93
CA TYR A 165 -17.16 -16.53 -4.60
C TYR A 165 -15.75 -16.22 -5.09
N ASP A 166 -15.47 -16.67 -6.29
CA ASP A 166 -14.33 -16.16 -7.04
C ASP A 166 -14.70 -14.82 -7.68
N THR A 167 -14.04 -13.75 -7.31
CA THR A 167 -14.25 -12.42 -7.87
C THR A 167 -13.02 -11.90 -8.59
N TRP A 168 -13.25 -11.26 -9.73
CA TRP A 168 -12.23 -10.50 -10.44
C TRP A 168 -12.53 -9.02 -10.34
N ALA A 169 -11.53 -8.23 -9.94
CA ALA A 169 -11.60 -6.79 -9.94
C ALA A 169 -10.48 -6.20 -10.80
N MET A 170 -10.68 -5.01 -11.29
CA MET A 170 -9.66 -4.26 -12.02
C MET A 170 -9.55 -2.86 -11.48
N THR A 171 -8.31 -2.40 -11.33
CA THR A 171 -7.98 -1.01 -10.99
C THR A 171 -7.33 -0.35 -12.19
N VAL A 172 -7.82 0.84 -12.55
CA VAL A 172 -7.17 1.74 -13.50
C VAL A 172 -6.96 3.07 -12.83
N GLY A 173 -5.74 3.60 -12.89
CA GLY A 173 -5.46 4.83 -12.16
C GLY A 173 -4.30 5.62 -12.69
N VAL A 174 -4.11 6.76 -12.05
CA VAL A 174 -2.94 7.61 -12.21
C VAL A 174 -2.41 7.99 -10.85
N MET A 175 -1.09 8.03 -10.71
CA MET A 175 -0.42 8.47 -9.50
C MET A 175 0.79 9.31 -9.84
N GLY A 176 1.14 10.20 -8.94
CA GLY A 176 2.27 11.07 -9.18
C GLY A 176 2.82 11.71 -7.93
N GLN A 177 4.03 12.19 -8.08
CA GLN A 177 4.80 12.89 -7.08
C GLN A 177 5.32 14.20 -7.65
N LYS A 178 5.31 15.26 -6.84
CA LYS A 178 5.95 16.55 -7.16
C LYS A 178 6.87 16.95 -6.02
N LEU A 179 8.17 17.07 -6.31
CA LEU A 179 9.15 17.63 -5.37
C LEU A 179 8.97 19.15 -5.31
N LEU A 180 8.67 19.69 -4.14
CA LEU A 180 8.60 21.12 -3.90
C LEU A 180 9.99 21.69 -3.59
N ASN A 181 10.79 20.92 -2.88
CA ASN A 181 12.19 21.16 -2.55
C ASN A 181 12.84 19.87 -2.02
N THR A 182 14.05 19.94 -1.49
CA THR A 182 14.78 18.78 -0.96
C THR A 182 14.09 18.07 0.21
N ASN A 183 13.22 18.78 0.93
CA ASN A 183 12.58 18.25 2.14
C ASN A 183 11.10 17.95 1.96
N TRP A 184 10.42 18.58 1.00
CA TRP A 184 8.97 18.46 0.86
C TRP A 184 8.59 17.96 -0.52
N ASN A 185 7.67 17.01 -0.56
CA ASN A 185 6.98 16.60 -1.79
C ASN A 185 5.48 16.41 -1.57
N LEU A 186 4.77 16.55 -2.68
CA LEU A 186 3.36 16.23 -2.78
C LEU A 186 3.19 14.91 -3.51
N VAL A 187 2.21 14.13 -3.08
CA VAL A 187 1.81 12.87 -3.72
C VAL A 187 0.30 12.94 -3.99
N ALA A 188 -0.12 12.48 -5.13
CA ALA A 188 -1.54 12.34 -5.44
C ALA A 188 -1.79 11.09 -6.27
N SER A 189 -2.94 10.45 -6.05
CA SER A 189 -3.42 9.38 -6.91
C SER A 189 -4.93 9.47 -7.12
N LEU A 190 -5.38 8.95 -8.23
CA LEU A 190 -6.78 8.76 -8.57
C LEU A 190 -6.91 7.38 -9.17
N ASN A 191 -7.61 6.48 -8.48
CA ASN A 191 -7.78 5.08 -8.86
C ASN A 191 -9.27 4.77 -9.00
N PHE A 192 -9.65 4.20 -10.12
CA PHE A 192 -10.97 3.67 -10.38
C PHE A 192 -10.90 2.15 -10.25
N ASN A 193 -11.58 1.62 -9.24
CA ASN A 193 -11.72 0.19 -8.97
C ASN A 193 -13.10 -0.26 -9.43
N PHE A 194 -13.18 -1.39 -10.10
CA PHE A 194 -14.45 -1.96 -10.53
C PHE A 194 -14.39 -3.48 -10.60
N ASP A 195 -15.49 -4.11 -10.23
CA ASP A 195 -15.65 -5.54 -10.34
C ASP A 195 -15.95 -5.95 -11.79
N LEU A 196 -15.28 -6.99 -12.27
CA LEU A 196 -15.50 -7.52 -13.62
C LEU A 196 -16.73 -8.45 -13.67
N TYR A 197 -17.21 -8.94 -12.52
CA TYR A 197 -18.42 -9.75 -12.36
C TYR A 197 -19.47 -8.95 -11.58
N LYS A 198 -20.40 -8.34 -12.30
CA LYS A 198 -21.45 -7.46 -11.74
C LYS A 198 -22.58 -8.16 -10.98
N GLU A 199 -22.57 -9.48 -10.79
CA GLU A 199 -23.73 -10.18 -10.23
C GLU A 199 -23.99 -9.93 -8.74
N TYR A 200 -23.00 -9.43 -7.97
CA TYR A 200 -23.10 -9.39 -6.52
C TYR A 200 -22.64 -8.10 -5.83
N TYR A 201 -21.93 -7.19 -6.49
CA TYR A 201 -21.47 -5.93 -5.89
C TYR A 201 -21.60 -4.76 -6.86
N ASP A 202 -22.31 -3.71 -6.42
CA ASP A 202 -22.23 -2.36 -7.01
C ASP A 202 -20.91 -1.71 -6.49
N GLY A 203 -19.78 -2.36 -6.76
CA GLY A 203 -18.49 -2.05 -6.20
C GLY A 203 -17.61 -1.12 -7.05
N GLU A 204 -18.22 -0.15 -7.74
CA GLU A 204 -17.44 0.87 -8.45
C GLU A 204 -16.97 1.93 -7.45
N GLU A 205 -15.65 2.08 -7.27
CA GLU A 205 -15.04 3.09 -6.40
C GLU A 205 -14.11 3.99 -7.21
N LEU A 206 -14.17 5.29 -6.99
CA LEU A 206 -13.19 6.25 -7.49
C LEU A 206 -12.45 6.86 -6.30
N ILE A 207 -11.30 6.31 -5.97
CA ILE A 207 -10.53 6.72 -4.81
C ILE A 207 -9.55 7.82 -5.21
N PHE A 208 -9.71 8.98 -4.60
CA PHE A 208 -8.73 10.06 -4.63
C PHE A 208 -7.90 10.01 -3.35
N GLU A 209 -6.56 10.02 -3.46
CA GLU A 209 -5.65 10.21 -2.35
C GLU A 209 -4.73 11.40 -2.62
N PHE A 210 -4.50 12.21 -1.60
CA PHE A 210 -3.53 13.29 -1.61
C PHE A 210 -2.66 13.22 -0.35
N GLY A 211 -1.36 13.43 -0.52
CA GLY A 211 -0.40 13.36 0.57
C GLY A 211 0.68 14.42 0.50
N VAL A 212 1.23 14.71 1.67
CA VAL A 212 2.40 15.56 1.84
C VAL A 212 3.46 14.78 2.60
N ASN A 213 4.66 14.68 2.04
CA ASN A 213 5.78 14.02 2.67
C ASN A 213 6.86 15.04 3.07
N TYR A 214 7.44 14.82 4.23
CA TYR A 214 8.61 15.53 4.72
C TYR A 214 9.81 14.57 4.79
N ASN A 215 10.84 14.84 4.00
CA ASN A 215 12.09 14.09 4.02
C ASN A 215 12.93 14.50 5.22
N VAL A 216 12.96 13.66 6.24
CA VAL A 216 13.82 13.83 7.42
C VAL A 216 15.30 13.67 7.02
N SER A 217 15.57 12.81 6.04
CA SER A 217 16.87 12.60 5.41
C SER A 217 16.67 12.09 3.98
N LYS A 218 17.77 11.80 3.27
CA LYS A 218 17.71 11.18 1.93
C LYS A 218 17.05 9.78 1.93
N THR A 219 17.00 9.12 3.08
CA THR A 219 16.53 7.74 3.21
C THR A 219 15.34 7.58 4.15
N LYS A 220 14.81 8.68 4.69
CA LYS A 220 13.71 8.62 5.66
C LYS A 220 12.73 9.74 5.41
N TYR A 221 11.44 9.43 5.46
CA TYR A 221 10.37 10.41 5.34
C TYR A 221 9.24 10.19 6.34
N LEU A 222 8.49 11.24 6.58
CA LEU A 222 7.19 11.24 7.27
C LEU A 222 6.14 11.70 6.28
N GLY A 223 5.00 11.01 6.21
CA GLY A 223 3.91 11.33 5.30
C GLY A 223 2.58 11.49 6.00
N LEU A 224 1.79 12.45 5.54
CA LEU A 224 0.40 12.64 5.92
C LEU A 224 -0.44 12.56 4.66
N TYR A 225 -1.47 11.73 4.67
CA TYR A 225 -2.33 11.49 3.51
C TYR A 225 -3.80 11.59 3.91
N VAL A 226 -4.59 12.03 2.96
CA VAL A 226 -6.05 12.00 3.02
C VAL A 226 -6.56 11.29 1.78
N SER A 227 -7.51 10.38 1.95
CA SER A 227 -8.15 9.69 0.82
C SER A 227 -9.65 9.60 1.02
N LYS A 228 -10.37 9.57 -0.09
CA LYS A 228 -11.82 9.42 -0.15
C LYS A 228 -12.23 8.75 -1.44
N ASP A 229 -13.23 7.87 -1.37
CA ASP A 229 -14.02 7.51 -2.53
C ASP A 229 -14.93 8.68 -2.89
N VAL A 230 -14.78 9.23 -4.09
CA VAL A 230 -15.49 10.43 -4.54
C VAL A 230 -16.79 10.13 -5.28
N VAL A 231 -17.08 8.86 -5.56
CA VAL A 231 -18.35 8.42 -6.16
C VAL A 231 -19.42 8.28 -5.09
N HIS A 232 -19.06 7.75 -3.94
CA HIS A 232 -20.00 7.53 -2.85
C HIS A 232 -20.17 8.77 -1.96
N SER A 233 -21.36 8.89 -1.35
CA SER A 233 -21.67 9.98 -0.43
C SER A 233 -20.76 9.97 0.80
N PHE A 234 -20.74 11.06 1.58
CA PHE A 234 -19.98 11.12 2.83
C PHE A 234 -20.45 10.12 3.88
N ASP A 235 -21.74 9.77 3.84
CA ASP A 235 -22.32 8.83 4.80
C ASP A 235 -21.92 7.38 4.49
N ASP A 236 -21.68 7.08 3.21
CA ASP A 236 -21.34 5.73 2.75
C ASP A 236 -19.81 5.52 2.65
N ALA A 237 -19.05 6.57 2.29
CA ALA A 237 -17.60 6.52 2.14
C ALA A 237 -16.91 7.59 3.00
N PRO A 238 -16.42 7.24 4.18
CA PRO A 238 -15.72 8.17 5.06
C PRO A 238 -14.41 8.66 4.44
N VAL A 239 -13.98 9.85 4.87
CA VAL A 239 -12.64 10.33 4.58
C VAL A 239 -11.64 9.58 5.45
N ASN A 240 -10.59 9.06 4.85
CA ASN A 240 -9.51 8.37 5.55
C ASN A 240 -8.32 9.31 5.72
N PHE A 241 -7.70 9.25 6.89
CA PHE A 241 -6.43 9.92 7.21
C PHE A 241 -5.38 8.87 7.48
N LYS A 242 -4.21 9.01 6.87
CA LYS A 242 -3.10 8.08 7.02
C LYS A 242 -1.83 8.85 7.39
N PHE A 243 -1.17 8.40 8.46
CA PHE A 243 0.19 8.79 8.78
C PHE A 243 1.15 7.68 8.37
N GLN A 244 2.28 8.03 7.78
CA GLN A 244 3.23 7.06 7.26
C GLN A 244 4.66 7.45 7.62
N PHE A 245 5.48 6.46 7.90
CA PHE A 245 6.91 6.59 8.04
C PHE A 245 7.60 5.62 7.09
N GLY A 246 8.54 6.11 6.30
CA GLY A 246 9.34 5.28 5.41
C GLY A 246 10.82 5.42 5.67
N ALA A 247 11.55 4.33 5.55
CA ALA A 247 13.01 4.28 5.68
C ALA A 247 13.61 3.31 4.66
N ASP A 248 14.71 3.74 4.03
CA ASP A 248 15.58 2.93 3.14
C ASP A 248 16.95 2.77 3.82
N PHE A 249 17.55 1.55 3.82
CA PHE A 249 18.79 1.23 4.51
C PHE A 249 19.53 0.02 3.91
#